data_ebc8078ddba655ee3a2e1fc83c066d2f
#
_entry.id   ebc8078ddba655ee3a2e1fc83c066d2f
#
_cell.length_a   1.000
_cell.length_b   1.000
_cell.length_c   1.000
_cell.angle_alpha   90.00
_cell.angle_beta   90.00
_cell.angle_gamma   90.00
#
_symmetry.space_group_name_H-M   'P 1'
#
loop_
_entity.id
_entity.type
_entity.pdbx_description
1 polymer ?
#
loop_
_entity_poly.entity_id
_entity_poly.type
_entity_poly.pdbx_seq_one_letter_code
_entity_poly.pdbx_strand_id
1 'polypeptide(L)'
;RVRLNQDYYLAFDNLSSISKKQSDFLCAAITGVTSSNRMKYTDNTINSVYIKRGMCLNGISPFVQKADLAERVLFFTAKLIKDTSRISDMTFWKDFSADLPYILGGIFDLYSKAMKILPTVKLQKLQRLADFHLFGYAVAEAMKMGLGKKFNEVLEDNKTRQMEITCQNAMIISLVEDFLKNEEDEGYWKGTMSLLYKSLKDFMSQQNMTEEIYNPRTYPKEANHLSRALHQYEAAFAS
;
A
#
# COMPACT_ATOMS: atom_id res chain seq x y z
N ARG A 1 -11.73 14.53 4.38
CA ARG A 1 -12.50 14.92 3.17
C ARG A 1 -12.33 16.41 2.82
N VAL A 2 -12.46 17.35 3.77
CA VAL A 2 -12.35 18.79 3.49
C VAL A 2 -10.98 19.16 2.87
N ARG A 3 -9.87 18.71 3.46
CA ARG A 3 -8.53 18.97 2.92
C ARG A 3 -8.30 18.35 1.53
N LEU A 4 -8.85 17.17 1.23
CA LEU A 4 -8.77 16.55 -0.09
C LEU A 4 -9.46 17.35 -1.20
N ASN A 5 -10.36 18.25 -0.83
CA ASN A 5 -11.01 19.16 -1.77
C ASN A 5 -10.16 20.42 -2.07
N GLN A 6 -9.33 20.82 -1.11
CA GLN A 6 -8.58 22.07 -1.16
C GLN A 6 -7.12 21.84 -1.58
N ASP A 7 -6.49 20.76 -1.08
CA ASP A 7 -5.08 20.50 -1.29
C ASP A 7 -4.89 19.57 -2.49
N TYR A 8 -3.90 19.86 -3.33
CA TYR A 8 -3.56 19.03 -4.48
C TYR A 8 -2.83 17.74 -4.05
N TYR A 9 -2.02 17.81 -3.00
CA TYR A 9 -1.26 16.72 -2.42
C TYR A 9 -1.38 16.73 -0.90
N LEU A 10 -1.53 15.57 -0.30
CA LEU A 10 -1.71 15.45 1.15
C LEU A 10 -0.64 14.57 1.77
N ALA A 11 -0.07 15.05 2.86
CA ALA A 11 0.79 14.27 3.74
C ALA A 11 0.05 13.98 5.06
N PHE A 12 0.01 12.71 5.43
CA PHE A 12 -0.48 12.22 6.72
C PHE A 12 0.70 11.67 7.50
N ASP A 13 1.04 12.34 8.58
CA ASP A 13 2.19 12.00 9.40
C ASP A 13 1.78 11.23 10.65
N ASN A 14 2.70 10.39 11.14
CA ASN A 14 2.59 9.65 12.40
C ASN A 14 1.35 8.75 12.49
N LEU A 15 1.07 7.99 11.43
CA LEU A 15 -0.04 7.03 11.41
C LEU A 15 0.37 5.75 12.15
N SER A 16 -0.45 5.35 13.11
CA SER A 16 -0.33 4.06 13.81
C SER A 16 -1.21 2.97 13.19
N SER A 17 -2.34 3.34 12.59
CA SER A 17 -3.28 2.43 11.95
C SER A 17 -4.18 3.14 10.96
N ILE A 18 -4.76 2.37 10.02
CA ILE A 18 -5.77 2.83 9.08
C ILE A 18 -6.98 1.90 9.19
N SER A 19 -8.14 2.44 9.53
CA SER A 19 -9.38 1.67 9.58
C SER A 19 -9.82 1.22 8.18
N LYS A 20 -10.64 0.15 8.13
CA LYS A 20 -11.19 -0.38 6.88
C LYS A 20 -11.86 0.70 6.00
N LYS A 21 -12.66 1.58 6.62
CA LYS A 21 -13.34 2.69 5.93
C LYS A 21 -12.36 3.75 5.39
N GLN A 22 -11.29 4.02 6.14
CA GLN A 22 -10.24 4.94 5.68
C GLN A 22 -9.46 4.36 4.52
N SER A 23 -9.10 3.07 4.59
CA SER A 23 -8.43 2.35 3.49
C SER A 23 -9.25 2.41 2.20
N ASP A 24 -10.55 2.10 2.26
CA ASP A 24 -11.45 2.14 1.10
C ASP A 24 -11.56 3.57 0.52
N PHE A 25 -11.63 4.57 1.40
CA PHE A 25 -11.65 5.97 0.96
C PHE A 25 -10.35 6.43 0.32
N LEU A 26 -9.18 6.01 0.86
CA LEU A 26 -7.87 6.30 0.26
C LEU A 26 -7.74 5.67 -1.11
N CYS A 27 -8.15 4.40 -1.27
CA CYS A 27 -8.19 3.73 -2.57
C CYS A 27 -9.02 4.52 -3.59
N ALA A 28 -10.23 4.94 -3.20
CA ALA A 28 -11.11 5.73 -4.05
C ALA A 28 -10.52 7.11 -4.39
N ALA A 29 -9.88 7.78 -3.42
CA ALA A 29 -9.27 9.09 -3.63
C ALA A 29 -8.03 9.06 -4.54
N ILE A 30 -7.29 7.94 -4.57
CA ILE A 30 -6.15 7.72 -5.49
C ILE A 30 -6.64 7.52 -6.93
N THR A 31 -7.68 6.71 -7.12
CA THR A 31 -8.18 6.34 -8.44
C THR A 31 -9.17 7.34 -9.04
N GLY A 32 -9.78 8.13 -8.22
CA GLY A 32 -10.80 9.11 -8.55
C GLY A 32 -12.17 8.73 -8.01
N VAL A 33 -12.78 9.62 -7.22
CA VAL A 33 -14.11 9.45 -6.65
C VAL A 33 -14.88 10.77 -6.68
N THR A 34 -16.15 10.72 -7.04
CA THR A 34 -17.07 11.84 -6.87
C THR A 34 -17.70 11.73 -5.48
N SER A 35 -17.39 12.69 -4.62
CA SER A 35 -18.02 12.80 -3.31
C SER A 35 -19.14 13.82 -3.38
N SER A 36 -20.37 13.40 -3.16
CA SER A 36 -21.56 14.27 -3.10
C SER A 36 -22.04 14.40 -1.67
N ASN A 37 -22.27 15.65 -1.23
CA ASN A 37 -22.87 15.96 0.05
C ASN A 37 -24.03 16.93 -0.17
N ARG A 38 -25.11 16.76 0.60
CA ARG A 38 -26.17 17.79 0.66
C ARG A 38 -25.59 19.07 1.27
N MET A 39 -25.83 20.19 0.61
CA MET A 39 -25.57 21.50 1.23
C MET A 39 -26.52 21.70 2.41
N LYS A 40 -25.98 22.10 3.57
CA LYS A 40 -26.81 22.50 4.70
C LYS A 40 -27.57 23.74 4.30
N TYR A 41 -28.88 23.79 4.65
CA TYR A 41 -29.79 24.90 4.40
C TYR A 41 -30.28 25.09 2.94
N THR A 42 -30.18 24.08 2.08
CA THR A 42 -30.79 24.08 0.74
C THR A 42 -31.52 22.78 0.49
N ASP A 43 -32.78 22.84 0.05
CA ASP A 43 -33.67 21.69 -0.06
C ASP A 43 -33.25 20.69 -1.17
N ASN A 44 -32.51 21.10 -2.21
CA ASN A 44 -32.21 20.26 -3.36
C ASN A 44 -30.81 20.44 -4.01
N THR A 45 -29.88 21.12 -3.36
CA THR A 45 -28.56 21.35 -3.96
C THR A 45 -27.54 20.28 -3.50
N ILE A 46 -27.05 19.46 -4.44
CA ILE A 46 -25.98 18.50 -4.21
C ILE A 46 -24.65 19.17 -4.60
N ASN A 47 -23.74 19.29 -3.63
CA ASN A 47 -22.36 19.68 -3.92
C ASN A 47 -21.57 18.41 -4.25
N SER A 48 -21.21 18.25 -5.52
CA SER A 48 -20.40 17.13 -6.00
C SER A 48 -18.97 17.58 -6.25
N VAL A 49 -18.02 16.96 -5.57
CA VAL A 49 -16.60 17.24 -5.74
C VAL A 49 -15.88 15.98 -6.22
N TYR A 50 -15.16 16.10 -7.33
CA TYR A 50 -14.28 15.03 -7.82
C TYR A 50 -12.94 15.10 -7.10
N ILE A 51 -12.56 13.99 -6.48
CA ILE A 51 -11.32 13.84 -5.72
C ILE A 51 -10.45 12.82 -6.44
N LYS A 52 -9.29 13.24 -6.95
CA LYS A 52 -8.20 12.38 -7.40
C LYS A 52 -6.91 13.05 -6.94
N ARG A 53 -6.22 12.48 -5.95
CA ARG A 53 -5.10 13.14 -5.25
C ARG A 53 -3.95 12.17 -5.01
N GLY A 54 -2.73 12.70 -5.15
CA GLY A 54 -1.53 12.06 -4.61
C GLY A 54 -1.46 12.23 -3.09
N MET A 55 -1.00 11.19 -2.40
CA MET A 55 -0.90 11.22 -0.94
C MET A 55 0.40 10.59 -0.48
N CYS A 56 0.96 11.12 0.60
CA CYS A 56 2.05 10.53 1.36
C CYS A 56 1.52 10.11 2.73
N LEU A 57 1.81 8.90 3.12
CA LEU A 57 1.45 8.35 4.42
C LEU A 57 2.74 7.97 5.13
N ASN A 58 2.92 8.41 6.37
CA ASN A 58 4.11 8.14 7.17
C ASN A 58 3.70 7.50 8.50
N GLY A 59 4.48 6.54 8.98
CA GLY A 59 4.30 5.88 10.27
C GLY A 59 5.49 5.00 10.62
N ILE A 60 5.65 4.71 11.91
CA ILE A 60 6.76 3.89 12.42
C ILE A 60 6.51 2.40 12.14
N SER A 61 5.26 1.96 12.29
CA SER A 61 4.85 0.57 12.08
C SER A 61 4.12 0.40 10.77
N PRO A 62 4.11 -0.79 10.16
CA PRO A 62 3.28 -1.09 9.00
C PRO A 62 1.79 -0.89 9.34
N PHE A 63 1.15 0.09 8.71
CA PHE A 63 -0.25 0.45 8.96
C PHE A 63 -1.17 0.13 7.77
N VAL A 64 -0.62 -0.23 6.62
CA VAL A 64 -1.38 -0.67 5.45
C VAL A 64 -1.65 -2.16 5.58
N GLN A 65 -2.91 -2.53 5.87
CA GLN A 65 -3.30 -3.92 6.12
C GLN A 65 -4.12 -4.54 4.99
N LYS A 66 -4.78 -3.70 4.17
CA LYS A 66 -5.60 -4.18 3.06
C LYS A 66 -4.80 -4.31 1.78
N ALA A 67 -4.90 -5.47 1.11
CA ALA A 67 -4.28 -5.74 -0.17
C ALA A 67 -4.63 -4.68 -1.23
N ASP A 68 -5.90 -4.25 -1.30
CA ASP A 68 -6.38 -3.26 -2.26
C ASP A 68 -5.68 -1.89 -2.11
N LEU A 69 -5.38 -1.45 -0.89
CA LEU A 69 -4.58 -0.24 -0.66
C LEU A 69 -3.09 -0.51 -0.89
N ALA A 70 -2.58 -1.67 -0.47
CA ALA A 70 -1.18 -2.06 -0.65
C ALA A 70 -0.77 -2.02 -2.13
N GLU A 71 -1.62 -2.48 -3.04
CA GLU A 71 -1.38 -2.45 -4.49
C GLU A 71 -1.34 -1.04 -5.11
N ARG A 72 -1.72 -0.01 -4.35
CA ARG A 72 -1.76 1.39 -4.81
C ARG A 72 -0.72 2.28 -4.14
N VAL A 73 0.14 1.72 -3.30
CA VAL A 73 1.17 2.47 -2.58
C VAL A 73 2.57 2.01 -2.98
N LEU A 74 3.52 2.92 -2.88
CA LEU A 74 4.94 2.63 -2.93
C LEU A 74 5.47 2.68 -1.51
N PHE A 75 6.12 1.61 -1.07
CA PHE A 75 6.73 1.54 0.25
C PHE A 75 8.17 2.03 0.20
N PHE A 76 8.45 3.06 0.99
CA PHE A 76 9.80 3.56 1.22
C PHE A 76 10.18 3.34 2.67
N THR A 77 11.36 2.79 2.91
CA THR A 77 11.91 2.69 4.26
C THR A 77 13.01 3.72 4.42
N ALA A 78 12.76 4.71 5.26
CA ALA A 78 13.77 5.66 5.64
C ALA A 78 14.80 5.00 6.58
N LYS A 79 16.07 5.28 6.35
CA LYS A 79 17.14 4.86 7.27
C LYS A 79 17.22 5.82 8.44
N LEU A 80 17.58 5.30 9.61
CA LEU A 80 17.85 6.12 10.79
C LEU A 80 18.98 7.11 10.50
N ILE A 81 18.76 8.38 10.81
CA ILE A 81 19.78 9.42 10.72
C ILE A 81 20.73 9.24 11.92
N LYS A 82 22.02 9.10 11.64
CA LYS A 82 23.04 9.02 12.68
C LYS A 82 23.06 10.32 13.50
N ASP A 83 23.30 10.23 14.80
CA ASP A 83 23.30 11.40 15.70
C ASP A 83 24.27 12.50 15.23
N THR A 84 25.42 12.10 14.68
CA THR A 84 26.44 13.00 14.12
C THR A 84 25.99 13.73 12.83
N SER A 85 24.92 13.29 12.22
CA SER A 85 24.39 13.84 10.94
C SER A 85 23.06 14.57 11.12
N ARG A 86 22.60 14.72 12.37
CA ARG A 86 21.39 15.48 12.68
C ARG A 86 21.64 16.98 12.54
N ILE A 87 20.76 17.68 11.88
CA ILE A 87 20.74 19.13 11.74
C ILE A 87 19.46 19.69 12.34
N SER A 88 19.48 20.95 12.76
CA SER A 88 18.27 21.60 13.28
C SER A 88 17.27 21.88 12.15
N ASP A 89 15.97 21.90 12.47
CA ASP A 89 14.92 22.25 11.51
C ASP A 89 15.17 23.61 10.86
N MET A 90 15.62 24.58 11.63
CA MET A 90 15.93 25.92 11.14
C MET A 90 17.02 25.88 10.06
N THR A 91 18.09 25.10 10.27
CA THR A 91 19.18 24.94 9.30
C THR A 91 18.65 24.22 8.06
N PHE A 92 17.91 23.12 8.26
CA PHE A 92 17.32 22.37 7.16
C PHE A 92 16.44 23.24 6.24
N TRP A 93 15.49 23.98 6.82
CA TRP A 93 14.57 24.80 6.03
C TRP A 93 15.25 25.98 5.35
N LYS A 94 16.30 26.55 5.95
CA LYS A 94 17.11 27.59 5.32
C LYS A 94 17.80 27.05 4.06
N ASP A 95 18.48 25.90 4.19
CA ASP A 95 19.23 25.29 3.09
C ASP A 95 18.29 24.80 2.00
N PHE A 96 17.18 24.10 2.39
CA PHE A 96 16.15 23.65 1.47
C PHE A 96 15.53 24.81 0.66
N SER A 97 15.25 25.95 1.31
CA SER A 97 14.67 27.12 0.63
C SER A 97 15.64 27.72 -0.38
N ALA A 98 16.95 27.69 -0.10
CA ALA A 98 17.97 28.14 -1.04
C ALA A 98 18.08 27.20 -2.27
N ASP A 99 17.95 25.89 -2.04
CA ASP A 99 18.06 24.87 -3.10
C ASP A 99 16.76 24.68 -3.89
N LEU A 100 15.62 25.09 -3.34
CA LEU A 100 14.29 24.84 -3.93
C LEU A 100 14.15 25.27 -5.40
N PRO A 101 14.66 26.42 -5.85
CA PRO A 101 14.59 26.81 -7.27
C PRO A 101 15.34 25.83 -8.19
N TYR A 102 16.47 25.30 -7.75
CA TYR A 102 17.26 24.33 -8.51
C TYR A 102 16.59 22.96 -8.54
N ILE A 103 16.01 22.53 -7.41
CA ILE A 103 15.22 21.31 -7.31
C ILE A 103 14.03 21.37 -8.28
N LEU A 104 13.26 22.46 -8.25
CA LEU A 104 12.13 22.65 -9.15
C LEU A 104 12.55 22.71 -10.62
N GLY A 105 13.65 23.42 -10.94
CA GLY A 105 14.22 23.45 -12.28
C GLY A 105 14.55 22.03 -12.77
N GLY A 106 15.24 21.23 -11.97
CA GLY A 106 15.56 19.85 -12.30
C GLY A 106 14.32 18.96 -12.49
N ILE A 107 13.29 19.14 -11.67
CA ILE A 107 12.01 18.43 -11.82
C ILE A 107 11.33 18.80 -13.15
N PHE A 108 11.26 20.09 -13.51
CA PHE A 108 10.63 20.53 -14.76
C PHE A 108 11.41 20.05 -15.99
N ASP A 109 12.75 20.06 -15.93
CA ASP A 109 13.59 19.52 -17.01
C ASP A 109 13.34 18.02 -17.21
N LEU A 110 13.31 17.24 -16.14
CA LEU A 110 13.00 15.81 -16.19
C LEU A 110 11.60 15.56 -16.71
N TYR A 111 10.61 16.31 -16.22
CA TYR A 111 9.23 16.22 -16.69
C TYR A 111 9.14 16.50 -18.20
N SER A 112 9.76 17.57 -18.68
CA SER A 112 9.77 17.92 -20.10
C SER A 112 10.39 16.81 -20.97
N LYS A 113 11.51 16.23 -20.52
CA LYS A 113 12.16 15.09 -21.20
C LYS A 113 11.28 13.83 -21.17
N ALA A 114 10.69 13.51 -20.02
CA ALA A 114 9.81 12.36 -19.84
C ALA A 114 8.58 12.45 -20.75
N MET A 115 7.97 13.63 -20.90
CA MET A 115 6.82 13.83 -21.79
C MET A 115 7.14 13.58 -23.25
N LYS A 116 8.39 13.76 -23.69
CA LYS A 116 8.84 13.41 -25.05
C LYS A 116 9.03 11.91 -25.23
N ILE A 117 9.44 11.21 -24.17
CA ILE A 117 9.68 9.77 -24.17
C ILE A 117 8.37 8.99 -24.02
N LEU A 118 7.45 9.46 -23.19
CA LEU A 118 6.22 8.78 -22.80
C LEU A 118 5.42 8.17 -23.97
N PRO A 119 5.22 8.86 -25.12
CA PRO A 119 4.50 8.28 -26.26
C PRO A 119 5.20 7.07 -26.90
N THR A 120 6.50 6.89 -26.66
CA THR A 120 7.28 5.77 -27.21
C THR A 120 7.36 4.58 -26.28
N VAL A 121 6.95 4.74 -25.03
CA VAL A 121 7.00 3.67 -24.01
C VAL A 121 5.99 2.58 -24.33
N LYS A 122 6.49 1.36 -24.54
CA LYS A 122 5.67 0.15 -24.74
C LYS A 122 6.12 -0.90 -23.75
N LEU A 123 5.28 -1.20 -22.74
CA LEU A 123 5.52 -2.23 -21.76
C LEU A 123 4.60 -3.42 -22.02
N GLN A 124 5.14 -4.64 -21.91
CA GLN A 124 4.35 -5.87 -22.12
C GLN A 124 3.32 -6.09 -21.03
N LYS A 125 3.64 -5.70 -19.80
CA LYS A 125 2.78 -5.85 -18.62
C LYS A 125 2.72 -4.52 -17.87
N LEU A 126 1.52 -4.08 -17.55
CA LEU A 126 1.31 -2.87 -16.76
C LEU A 126 0.91 -3.23 -15.32
N GLN A 127 1.36 -2.40 -14.39
CA GLN A 127 0.92 -2.46 -13.00
C GLN A 127 -0.51 -1.90 -12.87
N ARG A 128 -1.11 -2.06 -11.69
CA ARG A 128 -2.49 -1.61 -11.41
C ARG A 128 -2.70 -0.12 -11.70
N LEU A 129 -1.72 0.71 -11.37
CA LEU A 129 -1.69 2.13 -11.72
C LEU A 129 -0.92 2.30 -13.05
N ALA A 130 -1.57 1.93 -14.17
CA ALA A 130 -0.94 1.86 -15.49
C ALA A 130 -0.28 3.19 -15.93
N ASP A 131 -0.99 4.31 -15.78
CA ASP A 131 -0.48 5.64 -16.14
C ASP A 131 0.75 6.03 -15.31
N PHE A 132 0.73 5.71 -14.00
CA PHE A 132 1.88 5.91 -13.13
C PHE A 132 3.07 5.07 -13.57
N HIS A 133 2.85 3.81 -13.95
CA HIS A 133 3.91 2.91 -14.40
C HIS A 133 4.56 3.42 -15.70
N LEU A 134 3.77 3.78 -16.71
CA LEU A 134 4.26 4.32 -17.98
C LEU A 134 5.02 5.63 -17.78
N PHE A 135 4.47 6.54 -16.99
CA PHE A 135 5.11 7.82 -16.71
C PHE A 135 6.41 7.67 -15.91
N GLY A 136 6.40 6.82 -14.85
CA GLY A 136 7.59 6.54 -14.04
C GLY A 136 8.72 5.90 -14.87
N TYR A 137 8.38 5.00 -15.78
CA TYR A 137 9.34 4.45 -16.75
C TYR A 137 9.95 5.55 -17.63
N ALA A 138 9.12 6.44 -18.18
CA ALA A 138 9.58 7.55 -19.00
C ALA A 138 10.47 8.52 -18.22
N VAL A 139 10.16 8.80 -16.95
CA VAL A 139 11.00 9.63 -16.08
C VAL A 139 12.35 8.96 -15.83
N ALA A 140 12.37 7.66 -15.53
CA ALA A 140 13.61 6.92 -15.33
C ALA A 140 14.50 6.93 -16.57
N GLU A 141 13.94 6.74 -17.77
CA GLU A 141 14.66 6.85 -19.05
C GLU A 141 15.15 8.29 -19.29
N ALA A 142 14.39 9.31 -18.89
CA ALA A 142 14.79 10.72 -19.00
C ALA A 142 15.97 11.07 -18.08
N MET A 143 16.09 10.41 -16.93
CA MET A 143 17.23 10.55 -16.02
C MET A 143 18.50 9.96 -16.63
N LYS A 144 18.41 8.74 -17.16
CA LYS A 144 19.50 8.04 -17.83
C LYS A 144 18.92 6.89 -18.65
N MET A 145 19.36 6.78 -19.90
CA MET A 145 18.97 5.67 -20.78
C MET A 145 19.24 4.30 -20.13
N GLY A 146 18.24 3.43 -20.17
CA GLY A 146 18.26 2.10 -19.57
C GLY A 146 17.78 2.03 -18.11
N LEU A 147 17.54 3.15 -17.43
CA LEU A 147 16.99 3.15 -16.07
C LEU A 147 15.51 2.75 -16.02
N GLY A 148 14.76 2.80 -17.11
CA GLY A 148 13.38 2.33 -17.15
C GLY A 148 13.27 0.85 -16.81
N LYS A 149 14.20 0.01 -17.27
CA LYS A 149 14.26 -1.41 -16.89
C LYS A 149 14.47 -1.57 -15.38
N LYS A 150 15.40 -0.82 -14.82
CA LYS A 150 15.66 -0.81 -13.37
C LYS A 150 14.43 -0.34 -12.57
N PHE A 151 13.71 0.62 -13.08
CA PHE A 151 12.45 1.09 -12.48
C PHE A 151 11.41 -0.03 -12.43
N ASN A 152 11.29 -0.84 -13.49
CA ASN A 152 10.39 -2.00 -13.50
C ASN A 152 10.80 -3.05 -12.46
N GLU A 153 12.10 -3.37 -12.34
CA GLU A 153 12.61 -4.29 -11.31
C GLU A 153 12.24 -3.79 -9.90
N VAL A 154 12.48 -2.50 -9.62
CA VAL A 154 12.14 -1.90 -8.33
C VAL A 154 10.63 -1.91 -8.06
N LEU A 155 9.79 -1.75 -9.09
CA LEU A 155 8.34 -1.85 -8.92
C LEU A 155 7.88 -3.30 -8.61
N GLU A 156 8.48 -4.30 -9.25
CA GLU A 156 8.19 -5.70 -8.93
C GLU A 156 8.66 -6.05 -7.51
N ASP A 157 9.85 -5.62 -7.10
CA ASP A 157 10.34 -5.77 -5.72
C ASP A 157 9.39 -5.09 -4.71
N ASN A 158 8.91 -3.89 -5.03
CA ASN A 158 7.94 -3.19 -4.19
C ASN A 158 6.62 -3.96 -4.09
N LYS A 159 6.17 -4.60 -5.16
CA LYS A 159 4.97 -5.46 -5.16
C LYS A 159 5.16 -6.68 -4.28
N THR A 160 6.28 -7.36 -4.36
CA THR A 160 6.62 -8.48 -3.47
C THR A 160 6.57 -8.03 -2.01
N ARG A 161 7.20 -6.90 -1.70
CA ARG A 161 7.17 -6.31 -0.37
C ARG A 161 5.75 -5.92 0.09
N GLN A 162 4.89 -5.42 -0.82
CA GLN A 162 3.48 -5.15 -0.52
C GLN A 162 2.76 -6.43 -0.08
N MET A 163 2.99 -7.53 -0.80
CA MET A 163 2.42 -8.84 -0.47
C MET A 163 2.91 -9.32 0.89
N GLU A 164 4.22 -9.28 1.15
CA GLU A 164 4.81 -9.67 2.44
C GLU A 164 4.23 -8.88 3.61
N ILE A 165 4.17 -7.55 3.51
CA ILE A 165 3.59 -6.69 4.57
C ILE A 165 2.11 -7.02 4.77
N THR A 166 1.36 -7.26 3.70
CA THR A 166 -0.06 -7.59 3.78
C THR A 166 -0.26 -8.97 4.41
N CYS A 167 0.58 -9.94 4.05
CA CYS A 167 0.56 -11.28 4.62
C CYS A 167 0.98 -11.30 6.10
N GLN A 168 2.07 -10.61 6.45
CA GLN A 168 2.55 -10.53 7.84
C GLN A 168 1.53 -9.89 8.78
N ASN A 169 0.74 -8.95 8.29
CA ASN A 169 -0.32 -8.31 9.07
C ASN A 169 -1.61 -9.15 9.14
N ALA A 170 -1.70 -10.22 8.38
CA ALA A 170 -2.84 -11.11 8.43
C ALA A 170 -2.54 -12.28 9.38
N MET A 171 -2.92 -12.14 10.64
CA MET A 171 -2.78 -13.17 11.68
C MET A 171 -3.20 -14.56 11.22
N ILE A 172 -4.16 -14.66 10.31
CA ILE A 172 -4.64 -15.91 9.77
C ILE A 172 -3.63 -16.57 8.82
N ILE A 173 -2.83 -15.77 8.10
CA ILE A 173 -1.78 -16.27 7.20
C ILE A 173 -0.65 -16.86 8.03
N SER A 174 -0.18 -16.13 9.04
CA SER A 174 0.84 -16.63 9.97
C SER A 174 0.39 -17.94 10.63
N LEU A 175 -0.87 -18.01 11.06
CA LEU A 175 -1.41 -19.23 11.65
C LEU A 175 -1.43 -20.41 10.66
N VAL A 176 -1.82 -20.16 9.39
CA VAL A 176 -1.83 -21.20 8.36
C VAL A 176 -0.40 -21.62 8.01
N GLU A 177 0.54 -20.69 7.91
CA GLU A 177 1.96 -21.01 7.68
C GLU A 177 2.54 -21.86 8.82
N ASP A 178 2.28 -21.50 10.07
CA ASP A 178 2.76 -22.24 11.22
C ASP A 178 2.11 -23.63 11.34
N PHE A 179 0.83 -23.74 10.99
CA PHE A 179 0.15 -25.03 10.88
C PHE A 179 0.80 -25.89 9.79
N LEU A 180 1.02 -25.36 8.58
CA LEU A 180 1.64 -26.10 7.48
C LEU A 180 3.07 -26.54 7.77
N LYS A 181 3.87 -25.77 8.52
CA LYS A 181 5.21 -26.16 8.97
C LYS A 181 5.20 -27.33 9.95
N ASN A 182 4.11 -27.57 10.66
CA ASN A 182 3.95 -28.64 11.64
C ASN A 182 3.25 -29.88 11.05
N GLU A 183 2.76 -29.82 9.81
CA GLU A 183 2.23 -30.99 9.11
C GLU A 183 3.38 -31.86 8.56
N GLU A 184 3.16 -33.19 8.57
CA GLU A 184 4.18 -34.19 8.16
C GLU A 184 4.55 -34.09 6.67
N ASP A 185 3.71 -33.47 5.83
CA ASP A 185 3.89 -33.31 4.37
C ASP A 185 4.58 -32.00 3.96
N GLU A 186 5.57 -31.52 4.72
CA GLU A 186 6.46 -30.40 4.36
C GLU A 186 5.75 -29.17 3.75
N GLY A 187 4.70 -28.67 4.42
CA GLY A 187 4.04 -27.45 4.03
C GLY A 187 2.90 -27.60 3.03
N TYR A 188 2.43 -28.82 2.77
CA TYR A 188 1.30 -29.09 1.91
C TYR A 188 0.11 -29.65 2.69
N TRP A 189 -1.08 -29.08 2.47
CA TRP A 189 -2.31 -29.57 3.03
C TRP A 189 -3.43 -29.63 1.98
N LYS A 190 -4.25 -30.69 1.99
CA LYS A 190 -5.36 -30.87 1.05
C LYS A 190 -6.62 -31.31 1.77
N GLY A 191 -7.71 -30.57 1.57
CA GLY A 191 -8.99 -30.91 2.17
C GLY A 191 -10.07 -29.85 1.88
N THR A 192 -11.19 -30.00 2.57
CA THR A 192 -12.27 -29.00 2.51
C THR A 192 -11.99 -27.83 3.46
N MET A 193 -12.54 -26.66 3.17
CA MET A 193 -12.37 -25.48 4.02
C MET A 193 -12.89 -25.71 5.46
N SER A 194 -13.93 -26.53 5.62
CA SER A 194 -14.45 -26.92 6.93
C SER A 194 -13.45 -27.79 7.71
N LEU A 195 -12.73 -28.67 7.00
CA LEU A 195 -11.69 -29.49 7.59
C LEU A 195 -10.49 -28.63 8.01
N LEU A 196 -10.02 -27.74 7.12
CA LEU A 196 -8.94 -26.79 7.45
C LEU A 196 -9.28 -25.94 8.67
N TYR A 197 -10.50 -25.42 8.72
CA TYR A 197 -10.98 -24.63 9.87
C TYR A 197 -10.92 -25.40 11.19
N LYS A 198 -11.30 -26.68 11.15
CA LYS A 198 -11.21 -27.57 12.32
C LYS A 198 -9.76 -27.86 12.70
N SER A 199 -8.91 -28.26 11.75
CA SER A 199 -7.49 -28.53 11.96
C SER A 199 -6.74 -27.33 12.55
N LEU A 200 -7.01 -26.11 12.05
CA LEU A 200 -6.43 -24.88 12.60
C LEU A 200 -6.87 -24.63 14.05
N LYS A 201 -8.12 -24.93 14.40
CA LYS A 201 -8.59 -24.83 15.78
C LYS A 201 -7.91 -25.83 16.72
N ASP A 202 -7.77 -27.07 16.26
CA ASP A 202 -7.11 -28.14 17.01
C ASP A 202 -5.62 -27.79 17.21
N PHE A 203 -4.95 -27.29 16.17
CA PHE A 203 -3.56 -26.81 16.23
C PHE A 203 -3.37 -25.65 17.23
N MET A 204 -4.24 -24.64 17.20
CA MET A 204 -4.20 -23.54 18.17
C MET A 204 -4.36 -24.01 19.60
N SER A 205 -5.26 -25.00 19.82
CA SER A 205 -5.49 -25.57 21.14
C SER A 205 -4.27 -26.35 21.63
N GLN A 206 -3.58 -27.09 20.76
CA GLN A 206 -2.36 -27.85 21.09
C GLN A 206 -1.17 -26.92 21.42
N GLN A 207 -1.08 -25.79 20.75
CA GLN A 207 -0.02 -24.81 20.94
C GLN A 207 -0.24 -23.85 22.13
N ASN A 208 -1.30 -24.06 22.92
CA ASN A 208 -1.71 -23.15 24.01
C ASN A 208 -1.77 -21.67 23.57
N MET A 209 -2.14 -21.42 22.31
CA MET A 209 -2.31 -20.06 21.81
C MET A 209 -3.48 -19.41 22.56
N THR A 210 -3.16 -18.46 23.43
CA THR A 210 -4.11 -17.82 24.35
C THR A 210 -5.15 -16.98 23.60
N GLU A 211 -6.27 -16.67 24.27
CA GLU A 211 -7.37 -15.84 23.74
C GLU A 211 -6.94 -14.46 23.20
N GLU A 212 -5.75 -13.96 23.55
CA GLU A 212 -5.19 -12.71 23.02
C GLU A 212 -4.83 -12.83 21.55
N ILE A 213 -4.37 -14.01 21.10
CA ILE A 213 -4.13 -14.34 19.69
C ILE A 213 -5.45 -14.74 19.03
N TYR A 214 -6.38 -15.33 19.80
CA TYR A 214 -7.70 -15.75 19.38
C TYR A 214 -8.75 -14.66 19.63
N ASN A 215 -8.54 -13.48 19.08
CA ASN A 215 -9.54 -12.43 19.19
C ASN A 215 -10.74 -12.76 18.28
N PRO A 216 -11.97 -12.96 18.82
CA PRO A 216 -13.16 -13.25 18.00
C PRO A 216 -13.49 -12.16 16.98
N ARG A 217 -12.85 -10.99 17.06
CA ARG A 217 -13.00 -9.89 16.09
C ARG A 217 -12.08 -10.04 14.90
N THR A 218 -10.98 -10.76 15.02
CA THR A 218 -9.94 -10.92 13.99
C THR A 218 -9.90 -12.32 13.40
N TYR A 219 -10.24 -13.35 14.16
CA TYR A 219 -10.31 -14.73 13.68
C TYR A 219 -11.68 -15.04 13.06
N PRO A 220 -11.75 -15.80 11.95
CA PRO A 220 -13.00 -16.21 11.32
C PRO A 220 -13.86 -17.03 12.27
N LYS A 221 -15.14 -16.68 12.40
CA LYS A 221 -16.08 -17.41 13.27
C LYS A 221 -16.52 -18.75 12.68
N GLU A 222 -16.44 -18.88 11.36
CA GLU A 222 -16.90 -20.04 10.59
C GLU A 222 -15.97 -20.30 9.39
N ALA A 223 -16.02 -21.53 8.85
CA ALA A 223 -15.25 -21.95 7.69
C ALA A 223 -15.47 -21.04 6.45
N ASN A 224 -16.68 -20.53 6.26
CA ASN A 224 -17.01 -19.60 5.17
C ASN A 224 -16.27 -18.27 5.32
N HIS A 225 -16.07 -17.78 6.54
CA HIS A 225 -15.32 -16.57 6.81
C HIS A 225 -13.83 -16.81 6.63
N LEU A 226 -13.32 -17.98 6.99
CA LEU A 226 -11.94 -18.40 6.71
C LEU A 226 -11.69 -18.44 5.21
N SER A 227 -12.56 -19.07 4.43
CA SER A 227 -12.46 -19.12 2.97
C SER A 227 -12.34 -17.73 2.34
N ARG A 228 -13.22 -16.79 2.74
CA ARG A 228 -13.18 -15.41 2.25
C ARG A 228 -11.88 -14.69 2.63
N ALA A 229 -11.38 -14.93 3.85
CA ALA A 229 -10.11 -14.34 4.30
C ALA A 229 -8.94 -14.88 3.46
N LEU A 230 -8.85 -16.20 3.24
CA LEU A 230 -7.77 -16.80 2.46
C LEU A 230 -7.82 -16.39 0.97
N HIS A 231 -8.99 -16.33 0.34
CA HIS A 231 -9.11 -15.85 -1.04
C HIS A 231 -8.62 -14.40 -1.24
N GLN A 232 -8.66 -13.55 -0.20
CA GLN A 232 -8.09 -12.20 -0.29
C GLN A 232 -6.56 -12.22 -0.44
N TYR A 233 -5.92 -13.33 -0.10
CA TYR A 233 -4.46 -13.52 -0.11
C TYR A 233 -3.99 -14.58 -1.10
N GLU A 234 -4.89 -15.11 -1.94
CA GLU A 234 -4.60 -16.18 -2.91
C GLU A 234 -3.38 -15.86 -3.80
N ALA A 235 -3.25 -14.59 -4.21
CA ALA A 235 -2.10 -14.13 -4.99
C ALA A 235 -0.77 -14.17 -4.22
N ALA A 236 -0.80 -14.13 -2.89
CA ALA A 236 0.40 -14.20 -2.05
C ALA A 236 0.86 -15.65 -1.82
N PHE A 237 -0.08 -16.61 -1.84
CA PHE A 237 0.26 -18.04 -1.75
C PHE A 237 0.70 -18.66 -3.08
N ALA A 238 0.46 -17.99 -4.21
CA ALA A 238 0.80 -18.48 -5.55
C ALA A 238 2.19 -18.06 -6.03
N SER A 239 2.94 -17.29 -5.22
CA SER A 239 4.30 -16.81 -5.49
C SER A 239 5.34 -17.68 -4.79
#